data_2033a64aee1c9c18e069f538e507fa51
#
_entry.id   2033a64aee1c9c18e069f538e507fa51
#
_cell.length_a   1.000
_cell.length_b   1.000
_cell.length_c   1.000
_cell.angle_alpha   90.00
_cell.angle_beta   90.00
_cell.angle_gamma   90.00
#
_symmetry.space_group_name_H-M   'P 1'
#
loop_
_entity.id
_entity.type
_entity.pdbx_description
1 polymer ?
#
loop_
_entity_poly.entity_id
_entity_poly.type
_entity_poly.pdbx_seq_one_letter_code
_entity_poly.pdbx_strand_id
1 'polypeptide(L)'
;MTNKLDGKALGKKIKAELKQKVQSLQIQIGRPPGLAVLMVGDNPASAVYVRNKEKACKEVGITSFGKHFPTTTSLAELTQVIQKLNQDPQVDGVLLQLPLPKHLDPTSLLYQIDPSKDVDGLHPMNLGQLLRGEKGLRSCTPAGVMRLLQEYNIELQGKQAVVLGRSILVGKPMALMLLEANSTVTIAHSRLSLIHI
;
A
#
# COMPACT_ATOMS: atom_id res chain seq x y z
N MET A 1 14.27 28.34 -10.81
CA MET A 1 14.39 27.79 -9.44
C MET A 1 13.88 26.35 -9.46
N THR A 2 14.60 25.40 -8.88
CA THR A 2 14.19 23.99 -8.86
C THR A 2 13.19 23.80 -7.71
N ASN A 3 11.96 23.39 -8.01
CA ASN A 3 10.98 23.05 -6.98
C ASN A 3 11.26 21.64 -6.48
N LYS A 4 11.52 21.49 -5.18
CA LYS A 4 11.68 20.21 -4.52
C LYS A 4 10.31 19.68 -4.08
N LEU A 5 9.96 18.47 -4.49
CA LEU A 5 8.80 17.74 -3.99
C LEU A 5 9.16 17.12 -2.63
N ASP A 6 8.72 17.73 -1.53
CA ASP A 6 9.06 17.31 -0.17
C ASP A 6 8.04 16.31 0.40
N GLY A 7 8.28 15.03 0.16
CA GLY A 7 7.45 13.95 0.68
C GLY A 7 7.43 13.85 2.21
N LYS A 8 8.48 14.33 2.90
CA LYS A 8 8.53 14.33 4.36
C LYS A 8 7.59 15.38 4.96
N ALA A 9 7.56 16.58 4.39
CA ALA A 9 6.63 17.63 4.78
C ALA A 9 5.19 17.19 4.52
N LEU A 10 4.91 16.63 3.33
CA LEU A 10 3.60 16.08 2.99
C LEU A 10 3.18 14.97 3.95
N GLY A 11 4.06 14.03 4.26
CA GLY A 11 3.77 12.95 5.22
C GLY A 11 3.38 13.45 6.60
N LYS A 12 4.01 14.55 7.08
CA LYS A 12 3.63 15.20 8.34
C LYS A 12 2.23 15.80 8.28
N LYS A 13 1.90 16.49 7.17
CA LYS A 13 0.59 17.07 6.92
C LYS A 13 -0.50 15.99 6.89
N ILE A 14 -0.29 14.91 6.10
CA ILE A 14 -1.23 13.79 5.99
C ILE A 14 -1.48 13.14 7.36
N LYS A 15 -0.44 12.93 8.18
CA LYS A 15 -0.62 12.35 9.51
C LYS A 15 -1.46 13.24 10.43
N ALA A 16 -1.31 14.57 10.36
CA ALA A 16 -2.14 15.48 11.11
C ALA A 16 -3.61 15.42 10.66
N GLU A 17 -3.87 15.41 9.34
CA GLU A 17 -5.22 15.23 8.77
C GLU A 17 -5.84 13.89 9.16
N LEU A 18 -5.06 12.79 9.08
CA LEU A 18 -5.51 11.46 9.46
C LEU A 18 -5.87 11.38 10.95
N LYS A 19 -5.08 11.99 11.83
CA LYS A 19 -5.38 12.02 13.26
C LYS A 19 -6.77 12.59 13.55
N GLN A 20 -7.14 13.68 12.90
CA GLN A 20 -8.47 14.29 13.04
C GLN A 20 -9.56 13.36 12.48
N LYS A 21 -9.35 12.75 11.30
CA LYS A 21 -10.29 11.79 10.71
C LYS A 21 -10.49 10.56 11.59
N VAL A 22 -9.41 10.02 12.16
CA VAL A 22 -9.46 8.86 13.06
C VAL A 22 -10.26 9.19 14.31
N GLN A 23 -10.07 10.35 14.91
CA GLN A 23 -10.85 10.79 16.06
C GLN A 23 -12.37 10.87 15.76
N SER A 24 -12.72 11.47 14.61
CA SER A 24 -14.12 11.53 14.18
C SER A 24 -14.70 10.14 13.89
N LEU A 25 -13.94 9.28 13.23
CA LEU A 25 -14.35 7.92 12.92
C LEU A 25 -14.52 7.07 14.19
N GLN A 26 -13.63 7.23 15.17
CA GLN A 26 -13.72 6.53 16.45
C GLN A 26 -15.02 6.83 17.20
N ILE A 27 -15.52 8.07 17.12
CA ILE A 27 -16.82 8.44 17.70
C ILE A 27 -17.96 7.69 16.98
N GLN A 28 -17.89 7.58 15.66
CA GLN A 28 -18.93 6.94 14.84
C GLN A 28 -19.01 5.43 15.02
N ILE A 29 -17.85 4.75 15.07
CA ILE A 29 -17.77 3.28 15.14
C ILE A 29 -17.57 2.74 16.56
N GLY A 30 -17.42 3.62 17.57
CA GLY A 30 -17.26 3.24 18.98
C GLY A 30 -15.90 2.66 19.35
N ARG A 31 -14.93 2.62 18.43
CA ARG A 31 -13.57 2.12 18.65
C ARG A 31 -12.56 2.78 17.70
N PRO A 32 -11.26 2.76 17.99
CA PRO A 32 -10.25 3.15 17.02
C PRO A 32 -10.21 2.15 15.84
N PRO A 33 -9.87 2.63 14.61
CA PRO A 33 -9.59 1.73 13.49
C PRO A 33 -8.42 0.80 13.81
N GLY A 34 -8.45 -0.41 13.27
CA GLY A 34 -7.47 -1.47 13.52
C GLY A 34 -6.68 -1.87 12.27
N LEU A 35 -5.34 -1.89 12.36
CA LEU A 35 -4.44 -2.35 11.31
C LEU A 35 -3.62 -3.55 11.78
N ALA A 36 -3.73 -4.69 11.09
CA ALA A 36 -2.87 -5.84 11.30
C ALA A 36 -1.70 -5.81 10.30
N VAL A 37 -0.47 -5.83 10.81
CA VAL A 37 0.75 -5.92 9.99
C VAL A 37 1.42 -7.25 10.29
N LEU A 38 1.52 -8.11 9.27
CA LEU A 38 2.14 -9.44 9.37
C LEU A 38 3.55 -9.38 8.79
N MET A 39 4.55 -9.73 9.57
CA MET A 39 5.95 -9.86 9.16
C MET A 39 6.43 -11.30 9.40
N VAL A 40 7.13 -11.88 8.42
CA VAL A 40 7.71 -13.22 8.53
C VAL A 40 9.21 -13.15 8.30
N GLY A 41 9.98 -13.71 9.25
CA GLY A 41 11.45 -13.69 9.23
C GLY A 41 12.06 -12.36 9.64
N ASP A 42 13.39 -12.30 9.62
CA ASP A 42 14.18 -11.25 10.26
C ASP A 42 14.84 -10.29 9.26
N ASN A 43 14.16 -10.00 8.13
CA ASN A 43 14.69 -9.04 7.16
C ASN A 43 14.82 -7.64 7.81
N PRO A 44 16.04 -7.06 7.92
CA PRO A 44 16.26 -5.80 8.63
C PRO A 44 15.50 -4.61 8.00
N ALA A 45 15.38 -4.57 6.67
CA ALA A 45 14.63 -3.51 5.99
C ALA A 45 13.13 -3.61 6.32
N SER A 46 12.55 -4.82 6.27
CA SER A 46 11.15 -5.07 6.65
C SER A 46 10.88 -4.66 8.10
N ALA A 47 11.79 -4.98 9.03
CA ALA A 47 11.66 -4.61 10.45
C ALA A 47 11.60 -3.08 10.65
N VAL A 48 12.41 -2.32 9.89
CA VAL A 48 12.36 -0.85 9.93
C VAL A 48 11.01 -0.34 9.40
N TYR A 49 10.52 -0.89 8.29
CA TYR A 49 9.22 -0.49 7.72
C TYR A 49 8.06 -0.81 8.67
N VAL A 50 8.03 -2.00 9.27
CA VAL A 50 6.99 -2.39 10.24
C VAL A 50 7.00 -1.46 11.44
N ARG A 51 8.17 -1.21 12.05
CA ARG A 51 8.33 -0.29 13.18
C ARG A 51 7.83 1.12 12.85
N ASN A 52 8.15 1.63 11.66
CA ASN A 52 7.69 2.95 11.22
C ASN A 52 6.16 2.99 11.04
N LYS A 53 5.55 1.92 10.52
CA LYS A 53 4.09 1.78 10.39
C LYS A 53 3.42 1.76 11.78
N GLU A 54 3.91 0.96 12.70
CA GLU A 54 3.40 0.91 14.09
C GLU A 54 3.49 2.27 14.80
N LYS A 55 4.64 2.94 14.63
CA LYS A 55 4.81 4.31 15.15
C LYS A 55 3.80 5.29 14.54
N ALA A 56 3.58 5.22 13.23
CA ALA A 56 2.62 6.07 12.55
C ALA A 56 1.17 5.76 12.99
N CYS A 57 0.80 4.49 13.14
CA CYS A 57 -0.50 4.09 13.68
C CYS A 57 -0.73 4.70 15.06
N LYS A 58 0.24 4.55 15.97
CA LYS A 58 0.15 5.13 17.32
C LYS A 58 0.02 6.66 17.29
N GLU A 59 0.75 7.34 16.38
CA GLU A 59 0.73 8.80 16.24
C GLU A 59 -0.65 9.31 15.80
N VAL A 60 -1.34 8.58 14.92
CA VAL A 60 -2.64 8.99 14.37
C VAL A 60 -3.86 8.39 15.10
N GLY A 61 -3.64 7.48 16.07
CA GLY A 61 -4.73 6.87 16.86
C GLY A 61 -5.32 5.59 16.27
N ILE A 62 -4.58 4.91 15.37
CA ILE A 62 -4.96 3.59 14.85
C ILE A 62 -4.39 2.51 15.77
N THR A 63 -5.21 1.50 16.12
CA THR A 63 -4.75 0.33 16.87
C THR A 63 -3.94 -0.58 15.97
N SER A 64 -2.71 -0.92 16.39
CA SER A 64 -1.85 -1.84 15.64
C SER A 64 -1.95 -3.26 16.21
N PHE A 65 -2.30 -4.22 15.34
CA PHE A 65 -2.33 -5.67 15.62
C PHE A 65 -1.13 -6.37 14.97
N GLY A 66 0.05 -5.75 15.06
CA GLY A 66 1.28 -6.29 14.47
C GLY A 66 1.63 -7.69 14.99
N LYS A 67 2.01 -8.60 14.08
CA LYS A 67 2.48 -9.95 14.39
C LYS A 67 3.76 -10.24 13.62
N HIS A 68 4.78 -10.67 14.36
CA HIS A 68 6.04 -11.12 13.79
C HIS A 68 6.14 -12.64 13.93
N PHE A 69 6.38 -13.32 12.83
CA PHE A 69 6.47 -14.77 12.73
C PHE A 69 7.89 -15.21 12.42
N PRO A 70 8.36 -16.36 12.97
CA PRO A 70 9.67 -16.89 12.64
C PRO A 70 9.76 -17.29 11.16
N THR A 71 10.99 -17.32 10.64
CA THR A 71 11.26 -17.71 9.24
C THR A 71 10.74 -19.10 8.89
N THR A 72 10.56 -19.99 9.89
CA THR A 72 10.08 -21.37 9.73
C THR A 72 8.55 -21.49 9.62
N THR A 73 7.81 -20.40 9.79
CA THR A 73 6.34 -20.40 9.77
C THR A 73 5.81 -20.96 8.44
N SER A 74 4.84 -21.86 8.55
CA SER A 74 4.26 -22.54 7.38
C SER A 74 3.21 -21.68 6.67
N LEU A 75 2.96 -22.00 5.39
CA LEU A 75 1.88 -21.38 4.61
C LEU A 75 0.52 -21.59 5.28
N ALA A 76 0.26 -22.80 5.80
CA ALA A 76 -1.01 -23.13 6.45
C ALA A 76 -1.25 -22.29 7.71
N GLU A 77 -0.22 -22.09 8.53
CA GLU A 77 -0.29 -21.26 9.73
C GLU A 77 -0.61 -19.81 9.39
N LEU A 78 0.08 -19.22 8.41
CA LEU A 78 -0.18 -17.85 7.96
C LEU A 78 -1.57 -17.70 7.35
N THR A 79 -2.03 -18.69 6.57
CA THR A 79 -3.40 -18.70 6.03
C THR A 79 -4.44 -18.67 7.15
N GLN A 80 -4.28 -19.49 8.20
CA GLN A 80 -5.18 -19.46 9.35
C GLN A 80 -5.18 -18.12 10.09
N VAL A 81 -3.99 -17.50 10.22
CA VAL A 81 -3.89 -16.17 10.83
C VAL A 81 -4.63 -15.13 10.00
N ILE A 82 -4.43 -15.10 8.68
CA ILE A 82 -5.12 -14.18 7.78
C ILE A 82 -6.64 -14.39 7.85
N GLN A 83 -7.12 -15.63 7.83
CA GLN A 83 -8.55 -15.93 7.95
C GLN A 83 -9.16 -15.43 9.25
N LYS A 84 -8.45 -15.58 10.38
CA LYS A 84 -8.89 -15.01 11.67
C LYS A 84 -8.95 -13.48 11.63
N LEU A 85 -7.97 -12.81 11.02
CA LEU A 85 -7.96 -11.36 10.89
C LEU A 85 -9.05 -10.85 9.94
N ASN A 86 -9.38 -11.58 8.88
CA ASN A 86 -10.50 -11.26 8.01
C ASN A 86 -11.84 -11.26 8.79
N GLN A 87 -12.01 -12.17 9.73
CA GLN A 87 -13.23 -12.32 10.55
C GLN A 87 -13.24 -11.41 11.79
N ASP A 88 -12.11 -10.87 12.19
CA ASP A 88 -12.02 -10.03 13.39
C ASP A 88 -12.64 -8.64 13.14
N PRO A 89 -13.72 -8.28 13.88
CA PRO A 89 -14.37 -6.98 13.74
C PRO A 89 -13.53 -5.81 14.27
N GLN A 90 -12.44 -6.08 14.98
CA GLN A 90 -11.51 -5.05 15.45
C GLN A 90 -10.45 -4.71 14.41
N VAL A 91 -10.31 -5.51 13.36
CA VAL A 91 -9.31 -5.33 12.29
C VAL A 91 -9.98 -4.80 11.03
N ASP A 92 -9.68 -3.57 10.67
CA ASP A 92 -10.21 -2.91 9.48
C ASP A 92 -9.28 -3.03 8.27
N GLY A 93 -8.01 -3.36 8.51
CA GLY A 93 -7.01 -3.54 7.45
C GLY A 93 -5.98 -4.59 7.80
N VAL A 94 -5.53 -5.33 6.78
CA VAL A 94 -4.47 -6.35 6.86
C VAL A 94 -3.39 -6.02 5.85
N LEU A 95 -2.14 -6.07 6.31
CA LEU A 95 -0.95 -5.87 5.51
C LEU A 95 0.02 -7.03 5.70
N LEU A 96 0.41 -7.66 4.60
CA LEU A 96 1.47 -8.68 4.59
C LEU A 96 2.77 -8.02 4.13
N GLN A 97 3.72 -7.87 5.06
CA GLN A 97 5.00 -7.23 4.76
C GLN A 97 5.87 -8.11 3.86
N LEU A 98 6.17 -7.64 2.67
CA LEU A 98 7.09 -8.29 1.74
C LEU A 98 8.53 -7.77 1.95
N PRO A 99 9.58 -8.57 1.58
CA PRO A 99 9.51 -9.91 1.03
C PRO A 99 9.25 -10.99 2.09
N LEU A 100 8.72 -12.15 1.66
CA LEU A 100 8.58 -13.35 2.48
C LEU A 100 9.81 -14.28 2.33
N PRO A 101 10.02 -15.22 3.28
CA PRO A 101 10.93 -16.35 3.09
C PRO A 101 10.61 -17.14 1.81
N LYS A 102 11.64 -17.71 1.15
CA LYS A 102 11.52 -18.35 -0.18
C LYS A 102 10.52 -19.49 -0.27
N HIS A 103 10.25 -20.18 0.83
CA HIS A 103 9.31 -21.31 0.88
C HIS A 103 7.83 -20.88 0.92
N LEU A 104 7.56 -19.59 1.09
CA LEU A 104 6.21 -19.03 1.11
C LEU A 104 5.91 -18.34 -0.23
N ASP A 105 4.78 -18.69 -0.84
CA ASP A 105 4.30 -17.97 -2.00
C ASP A 105 3.52 -16.71 -1.57
N PRO A 106 4.05 -15.50 -1.85
CA PRO A 106 3.36 -14.27 -1.47
C PRO A 106 2.00 -14.12 -2.17
N THR A 107 1.86 -14.61 -3.38
CA THR A 107 0.63 -14.47 -4.17
C THR A 107 -0.52 -15.20 -3.52
N SER A 108 -0.30 -16.45 -3.13
CA SER A 108 -1.33 -17.26 -2.48
C SER A 108 -1.79 -16.66 -1.15
N LEU A 109 -0.88 -16.06 -0.37
CA LEU A 109 -1.21 -15.41 0.91
C LEU A 109 -1.94 -14.08 0.72
N LEU A 110 -1.52 -13.26 -0.25
CA LEU A 110 -2.21 -12.01 -0.57
C LEU A 110 -3.66 -12.26 -1.02
N TYR A 111 -3.92 -13.36 -1.72
CA TYR A 111 -5.27 -13.73 -2.17
C TYR A 111 -6.16 -14.25 -1.03
N GLN A 112 -5.61 -14.55 0.14
CA GLN A 112 -6.39 -14.92 1.32
C GLN A 112 -6.88 -13.68 2.12
N ILE A 113 -6.28 -12.51 1.90
CA ILE A 113 -6.74 -11.28 2.55
C ILE A 113 -8.10 -10.89 1.95
N ASP A 114 -9.06 -10.55 2.81
CA ASP A 114 -10.33 -10.00 2.33
C ASP A 114 -10.06 -8.72 1.51
N PRO A 115 -10.57 -8.62 0.27
CA PRO A 115 -10.35 -7.45 -0.58
C PRO A 115 -10.70 -6.12 0.08
N SER A 116 -11.70 -6.10 0.98
CA SER A 116 -12.10 -4.90 1.73
C SER A 116 -11.11 -4.52 2.83
N LYS A 117 -10.25 -5.45 3.27
CA LYS A 117 -9.21 -5.25 4.28
C LYS A 117 -7.79 -5.21 3.69
N ASP A 118 -7.62 -5.40 2.37
CA ASP A 118 -6.32 -5.36 1.67
C ASP A 118 -5.83 -3.92 1.53
N VAL A 119 -5.19 -3.39 2.56
CA VAL A 119 -4.76 -1.98 2.60
C VAL A 119 -3.61 -1.65 1.64
N ASP A 120 -2.91 -2.64 1.10
CA ASP A 120 -1.90 -2.44 0.06
C ASP A 120 -2.50 -2.44 -1.36
N GLY A 121 -3.78 -2.81 -1.52
CA GLY A 121 -4.47 -2.83 -2.82
C GLY A 121 -3.88 -3.82 -3.81
N LEU A 122 -3.35 -4.95 -3.33
CA LEU A 122 -2.66 -5.97 -4.14
C LEU A 122 -3.53 -7.17 -4.48
N HIS A 123 -4.69 -7.32 -3.82
CA HIS A 123 -5.65 -8.35 -4.15
C HIS A 123 -6.17 -8.17 -5.59
N PRO A 124 -6.36 -9.23 -6.38
CA PRO A 124 -6.84 -9.14 -7.77
C PRO A 124 -8.12 -8.32 -7.93
N MET A 125 -9.03 -8.36 -6.95
CA MET A 125 -10.24 -7.54 -6.95
C MET A 125 -9.90 -6.05 -6.95
N ASN A 126 -9.02 -5.59 -6.05
CA ASN A 126 -8.60 -4.19 -5.94
C ASN A 126 -7.81 -3.72 -7.18
N LEU A 127 -6.96 -4.59 -7.72
CA LEU A 127 -6.25 -4.32 -8.98
C LEU A 127 -7.21 -4.27 -10.17
N GLY A 128 -8.23 -5.13 -10.20
CA GLY A 128 -9.30 -5.10 -11.20
C GLY A 128 -10.12 -3.81 -11.13
N GLN A 129 -10.47 -3.37 -9.93
CA GLN A 129 -11.15 -2.07 -9.74
C GLN A 129 -10.28 -0.89 -10.18
N LEU A 130 -8.96 -0.94 -9.92
CA LEU A 130 -8.03 0.07 -10.45
C LEU A 130 -8.02 0.07 -11.97
N LEU A 131 -7.91 -1.10 -12.61
CA LEU A 131 -7.93 -1.21 -14.07
C LEU A 131 -9.21 -0.67 -14.70
N ARG A 132 -10.34 -0.83 -14.02
CA ARG A 132 -11.67 -0.38 -14.48
C ARG A 132 -11.98 1.09 -14.15
N GLY A 133 -11.08 1.79 -13.45
CA GLY A 133 -11.33 3.15 -12.96
C GLY A 133 -12.41 3.21 -11.85
N GLU A 134 -12.68 2.10 -11.19
CA GLU A 134 -13.67 2.01 -10.10
C GLU A 134 -13.06 2.38 -8.75
N LYS A 135 -13.88 2.81 -7.81
CA LYS A 135 -13.43 3.08 -6.44
C LYS A 135 -12.98 1.80 -5.75
N GLY A 136 -11.88 1.86 -5.02
CA GLY A 136 -11.35 0.73 -4.27
C GLY A 136 -10.03 1.08 -3.59
N LEU A 137 -9.46 0.11 -2.89
CA LEU A 137 -8.15 0.27 -2.27
C LEU A 137 -7.07 0.34 -3.36
N ARG A 138 -6.08 1.17 -3.15
CA ARG A 138 -5.00 1.44 -4.11
C ARG A 138 -3.64 1.14 -3.49
N SER A 139 -2.70 0.68 -4.33
CA SER A 139 -1.32 0.47 -3.89
C SER A 139 -0.73 1.74 -3.27
N CYS A 140 -0.20 1.60 -2.04
CA CYS A 140 0.18 2.74 -1.20
C CYS A 140 1.26 3.63 -1.81
N THR A 141 2.29 3.05 -2.45
CA THR A 141 3.38 3.82 -3.06
C THR A 141 2.91 4.66 -4.24
N PRO A 142 2.21 4.11 -5.24
CA PRO A 142 1.59 4.91 -6.31
C PRO A 142 0.63 5.97 -5.79
N ALA A 143 -0.24 5.63 -4.84
CA ALA A 143 -1.16 6.58 -4.23
C ALA A 143 -0.42 7.75 -3.54
N GLY A 144 0.68 7.45 -2.87
CA GLY A 144 1.55 8.46 -2.26
C GLY A 144 2.19 9.39 -3.29
N VAL A 145 2.63 8.85 -4.44
CA VAL A 145 3.15 9.67 -5.56
C VAL A 145 2.06 10.56 -6.11
N MET A 146 0.87 10.04 -6.38
CA MET A 146 -0.26 10.85 -6.88
C MET A 146 -0.63 11.96 -5.88
N ARG A 147 -0.65 11.66 -4.58
CA ARG A 147 -0.91 12.66 -3.54
C ARG A 147 0.18 13.74 -3.49
N LEU A 148 1.44 13.37 -3.74
CA LEU A 148 2.56 14.30 -3.81
C LEU A 148 2.43 15.23 -5.03
N LEU A 149 2.11 14.69 -6.20
CA LEU A 149 1.89 15.49 -7.42
C LEU A 149 0.73 16.47 -7.23
N GLN A 150 -0.35 16.03 -6.60
CA GLN A 150 -1.51 16.87 -6.27
C GLN A 150 -1.15 17.99 -5.29
N GLU A 151 -0.37 17.72 -4.25
CA GLU A 151 0.03 18.71 -3.25
C GLU A 151 0.81 19.87 -3.87
N TYR A 152 1.60 19.59 -4.90
CA TYR A 152 2.40 20.58 -5.62
C TYR A 152 1.70 21.12 -6.87
N ASN A 153 0.40 20.87 -7.05
CA ASN A 153 -0.42 21.31 -8.18
C ASN A 153 0.22 20.98 -9.55
N ILE A 154 0.83 19.79 -9.64
CA ILE A 154 1.38 19.30 -10.91
C ILE A 154 0.22 18.78 -11.74
N GLU A 155 -0.10 19.50 -12.82
CA GLU A 155 -1.12 19.12 -13.76
C GLU A 155 -0.68 17.86 -14.54
N LEU A 156 -1.56 16.86 -14.55
CA LEU A 156 -1.30 15.57 -15.21
C LEU A 156 -2.05 15.43 -16.53
N GLN A 157 -3.18 16.12 -16.67
CA GLN A 157 -4.00 16.04 -17.87
C GLN A 157 -3.20 16.50 -19.11
N GLY A 158 -3.17 15.66 -20.13
CA GLY A 158 -2.47 15.92 -21.39
C GLY A 158 -0.93 15.85 -21.30
N LYS A 159 -0.36 15.45 -20.15
CA LYS A 159 1.08 15.31 -19.98
C LYS A 159 1.55 13.92 -20.41
N GLN A 160 2.81 13.84 -20.81
CA GLN A 160 3.50 12.58 -21.06
C GLN A 160 4.23 12.15 -19.78
N ALA A 161 3.99 10.91 -19.37
CA ALA A 161 4.61 10.31 -18.20
C ALA A 161 5.35 9.04 -18.59
N VAL A 162 6.53 8.83 -18.02
CA VAL A 162 7.33 7.60 -18.18
C VAL A 162 7.46 6.91 -16.83
N VAL A 163 7.01 5.65 -16.77
CA VAL A 163 7.13 4.81 -15.58
C VAL A 163 8.25 3.79 -15.82
N LEU A 164 9.33 3.89 -15.04
CA LEU A 164 10.44 2.94 -15.09
C LEU A 164 10.17 1.76 -14.14
N GLY A 165 9.75 0.63 -14.71
CA GLY A 165 9.41 -0.58 -13.98
C GLY A 165 7.97 -1.04 -14.22
N ARG A 166 7.73 -2.33 -13.98
CA ARG A 166 6.41 -2.96 -14.21
C ARG A 166 6.00 -3.93 -13.10
N SER A 167 6.45 -3.66 -11.87
CA SER A 167 6.05 -4.46 -10.72
C SER A 167 4.57 -4.32 -10.42
N ILE A 168 3.99 -5.35 -9.82
CA ILE A 168 2.61 -5.32 -9.34
C ILE A 168 2.43 -4.33 -8.17
N LEU A 169 3.49 -4.12 -7.40
CA LEU A 169 3.49 -3.23 -6.23
C LEU A 169 3.47 -1.74 -6.61
N VAL A 170 4.17 -1.38 -7.69
CA VAL A 170 4.41 0.03 -8.01
C VAL A 170 4.17 0.35 -9.49
N GLY A 171 4.90 -0.29 -10.40
CA GLY A 171 4.96 0.13 -11.80
C GLY A 171 3.61 0.06 -12.51
N LYS A 172 2.93 -1.07 -12.43
CA LYS A 172 1.61 -1.25 -13.06
C LYS A 172 0.54 -0.34 -12.42
N PRO A 173 0.37 -0.31 -11.08
CA PRO A 173 -0.58 0.61 -10.45
C PRO A 173 -0.27 2.07 -10.73
N MET A 174 1.01 2.48 -10.73
CA MET A 174 1.40 3.86 -11.04
C MET A 174 0.97 4.27 -12.46
N ALA A 175 1.21 3.40 -13.44
CA ALA A 175 0.83 3.66 -14.81
C ALA A 175 -0.69 3.81 -14.97
N LEU A 176 -1.47 2.95 -14.31
CA LEU A 176 -2.94 3.04 -14.34
C LEU A 176 -3.44 4.31 -13.65
N MET A 177 -2.88 4.70 -12.51
CA MET A 177 -3.29 5.92 -11.81
C MET A 177 -2.95 7.20 -12.59
N LEU A 178 -1.82 7.22 -13.30
CA LEU A 178 -1.47 8.32 -14.21
C LEU A 178 -2.40 8.36 -15.42
N LEU A 179 -2.77 7.20 -15.97
CA LEU A 179 -3.75 7.09 -17.06
C LEU A 179 -5.14 7.59 -16.62
N GLU A 180 -5.61 7.21 -15.43
CA GLU A 180 -6.84 7.74 -14.82
C GLU A 180 -6.82 9.27 -14.68
N ALA A 181 -5.62 9.84 -14.44
CA ALA A 181 -5.40 11.29 -14.37
C ALA A 181 -5.24 11.95 -15.76
N ASN A 182 -5.60 11.26 -16.85
CA ASN A 182 -5.54 11.72 -18.24
C ASN A 182 -4.12 12.02 -18.76
N SER A 183 -3.10 11.34 -18.24
CA SER A 183 -1.76 11.38 -18.80
C SER A 183 -1.58 10.33 -19.91
N THR A 184 -0.73 10.62 -20.90
CA THR A 184 -0.20 9.60 -21.81
C THR A 184 0.95 8.88 -21.11
N VAL A 185 0.87 7.55 -20.98
CA VAL A 185 1.82 6.80 -20.15
C VAL A 185 2.65 5.83 -20.99
N THR A 186 3.97 5.95 -20.87
CA THR A 186 4.94 4.98 -21.39
C THR A 186 5.49 4.15 -20.23
N ILE A 187 5.47 2.82 -20.36
CA ILE A 187 6.10 1.91 -19.37
C ILE A 187 7.40 1.38 -19.96
N ALA A 188 8.51 1.69 -19.34
CA ALA A 188 9.83 1.17 -19.68
C ALA A 188 10.30 0.15 -18.62
N HIS A 189 11.04 -0.88 -19.03
CA HIS A 189 11.50 -1.95 -18.14
C HIS A 189 12.80 -2.59 -18.65
N SER A 190 13.44 -3.42 -17.84
CA SER A 190 14.73 -4.06 -18.12
C SER A 190 14.80 -4.96 -19.38
N ARG A 191 13.68 -5.25 -20.01
CA ARG A 191 13.60 -6.00 -21.27
C ARG A 191 13.36 -5.11 -22.49
N LEU A 192 13.35 -3.79 -22.30
CA LEU A 192 13.24 -2.86 -23.40
C LEU A 192 14.52 -2.90 -24.25
N SER A 193 14.37 -2.95 -25.58
CA SER A 193 15.50 -2.87 -26.50
C SER A 193 15.99 -1.43 -26.62
N LEU A 194 17.30 -1.22 -26.45
CA LEU A 194 17.91 0.11 -26.53
C LEU A 194 17.85 0.74 -27.93
N ILE A 195 17.61 -0.06 -28.96
CA ILE A 195 17.48 0.43 -30.35
C ILE A 195 16.11 1.05 -30.67
N HIS A 196 15.19 1.02 -29.71
CA HIS A 196 13.83 1.56 -29.87
C HIS A 196 13.51 2.67 -28.83
N ILE A 197 14.55 3.27 -28.26
CA ILE A 197 14.40 4.41 -27.34
C ILE A 197 14.71 5.71 -28.10
#